data_dea4fec5a9a58f234481b06f3b8bf07c
#
_entry.id   dea4fec5a9a58f234481b06f3b8bf07c
#
_cell.length_a   1.000
_cell.length_b   1.000
_cell.length_c   1.000
_cell.angle_alpha   90.00
_cell.angle_beta   90.00
_cell.angle_gamma   90.00
#
_symmetry.space_group_name_H-M   'P 1'
#
loop_
_entity.id
_entity.type
_entity.pdbx_description
1 polymer ?
#
loop_
_entity_poly.entity_id
_entity_poly.type
_entity_poly.pdbx_seq_one_letter_code
_entity_poly.pdbx_strand_id
1 'polypeptide(L)'
;ETYDDVLENQKSKLKQWLYSMLHTGNLNNQVKQSSKTFNDLNQQIASSIKDPGIRVETSTQNFNGQIYHVIQGIRIKEEVNEDNSIVVPCSRPNLTPGFFMFVHTNNGVYINKVTRHYIYADTPQYAIELWSKCVNKLVEKNVSFSAKILSSSDSYPRNDALVFYSSEDKDKVEKVLIKHVKKAPIKIKKGSQLASQLTYNLFTAEEPIQTNGIQQSFGEHRCSAVADAIQ
;
A
#
# COMPACT_ATOMS: atom_id res chain seq x y z
N GLU A 1 -8.71 -34.48 12.88
CA GLU A 1 -8.91 -33.62 11.70
C GLU A 1 -10.07 -34.21 10.88
N THR A 2 -11.10 -33.44 10.62
CA THR A 2 -12.19 -33.86 9.75
C THR A 2 -11.76 -33.75 8.27
N TYR A 3 -12.50 -34.39 7.36
CA TYR A 3 -12.26 -34.28 5.92
C TYR A 3 -12.36 -32.82 5.46
N ASP A 4 -13.29 -32.05 6.02
CA ASP A 4 -13.47 -30.63 5.73
C ASP A 4 -12.28 -29.78 6.21
N ASP A 5 -11.68 -30.07 7.38
CA ASP A 5 -10.48 -29.38 7.86
C ASP A 5 -9.29 -29.60 6.91
N VAL A 6 -9.15 -30.82 6.36
CA VAL A 6 -8.08 -31.16 5.41
C VAL A 6 -8.29 -30.41 4.09
N LEU A 7 -9.52 -30.36 3.58
CA LEU A 7 -9.84 -29.62 2.35
C LEU A 7 -9.61 -28.10 2.50
N GLU A 8 -10.05 -27.52 3.61
CA GLU A 8 -9.82 -26.08 3.89
C GLU A 8 -8.32 -25.76 3.96
N ASN A 9 -7.54 -26.63 4.60
CA ASN A 9 -6.08 -26.47 4.69
C ASN A 9 -5.41 -26.56 3.32
N GLN A 10 -5.83 -27.51 2.46
CA GLN A 10 -5.32 -27.62 1.09
C GLN A 10 -5.68 -26.39 0.26
N LYS A 11 -6.90 -25.89 0.38
CA LYS A 11 -7.39 -24.67 -0.29
C LYS A 11 -6.60 -23.45 0.14
N SER A 12 -6.32 -23.29 1.43
CA SER A 12 -5.51 -22.20 1.98
C SER A 12 -4.07 -22.22 1.41
N LYS A 13 -3.45 -23.41 1.35
CA LYS A 13 -2.11 -23.57 0.75
C LYS A 13 -2.11 -23.25 -0.75
N LEU A 14 -3.13 -23.68 -1.49
CA LEU A 14 -3.29 -23.36 -2.91
C LEU A 14 -3.42 -21.84 -3.12
N LYS A 15 -4.24 -21.15 -2.33
CA LYS A 15 -4.39 -19.69 -2.38
C LYS A 15 -3.05 -18.97 -2.16
N GLN A 16 -2.30 -19.37 -1.13
CA GLN A 16 -1.00 -18.79 -0.83
C GLN A 16 0.01 -19.02 -1.95
N TRP A 17 0.03 -20.21 -2.55
CA TRP A 17 0.89 -20.53 -3.66
C TRP A 17 0.53 -19.71 -4.91
N LEU A 18 -0.76 -19.62 -5.25
CA LEU A 18 -1.27 -18.80 -6.35
C LEU A 18 -0.93 -17.33 -6.12
N TYR A 19 -1.10 -16.83 -4.91
CA TYR A 19 -0.75 -15.45 -4.56
C TYR A 19 0.75 -15.18 -4.77
N SER A 20 1.59 -16.09 -4.30
CA SER A 20 3.04 -15.97 -4.47
C SER A 20 3.44 -16.02 -5.94
N MET A 21 2.86 -16.92 -6.72
CA MET A 21 3.19 -17.11 -8.14
C MET A 21 2.62 -16.01 -9.03
N LEU A 22 1.31 -15.74 -8.94
CA LEU A 22 0.60 -14.88 -9.89
C LEU A 22 0.67 -13.40 -9.51
N HIS A 23 0.64 -13.08 -8.22
CA HIS A 23 0.57 -11.70 -7.75
C HIS A 23 1.96 -11.16 -7.38
N THR A 24 2.65 -11.75 -6.42
CA THR A 24 3.94 -11.21 -5.97
C THR A 24 5.12 -11.59 -6.87
N GLY A 25 5.00 -12.69 -7.61
CA GLY A 25 6.07 -13.22 -8.45
C GLY A 25 7.28 -13.75 -7.66
N ASN A 26 7.09 -14.05 -6.37
CA ASN A 26 8.14 -14.54 -5.49
C ASN A 26 7.70 -15.83 -4.79
N LEU A 27 8.18 -16.96 -5.31
CA LEU A 27 7.91 -18.30 -4.75
C LEU A 27 8.73 -18.60 -3.49
N ASN A 28 9.79 -17.85 -3.23
CA ASN A 28 10.70 -18.07 -2.10
C ASN A 28 10.20 -17.40 -0.80
N ASN A 29 9.05 -16.73 -0.82
CA ASN A 29 8.42 -16.13 0.36
C ASN A 29 7.81 -17.15 1.34
N GLN A 30 8.23 -18.41 1.31
CA GLN A 30 8.12 -19.25 2.50
C GLN A 30 9.07 -18.67 3.55
N VAL A 31 8.54 -17.70 4.27
CA VAL A 31 8.91 -17.30 5.64
C VAL A 31 10.35 -17.68 6.02
N LYS A 32 11.35 -17.00 5.47
CA LYS A 32 12.53 -16.75 6.25
C LYS A 32 12.16 -15.65 7.25
N GLN A 33 11.56 -16.05 8.37
CA GLN A 33 11.50 -15.21 9.56
C GLN A 33 12.94 -15.02 10.08
N SER A 34 13.75 -14.27 9.35
CA SER A 34 14.96 -13.74 9.91
C SER A 34 14.58 -12.43 10.61
N SER A 35 14.47 -12.51 11.92
CA SER A 35 14.13 -11.41 12.84
C SER A 35 15.09 -10.20 12.76
N LYS A 36 16.05 -10.18 11.87
CA LYS A 36 17.11 -9.15 11.81
C LYS A 36 16.95 -8.07 10.73
N THR A 37 16.09 -8.25 9.75
CA THR A 37 15.96 -7.31 8.61
C THR A 37 14.56 -6.72 8.44
N PHE A 38 13.71 -6.88 9.45
CA PHE A 38 12.35 -6.36 9.41
C PHE A 38 12.37 -4.83 9.44
N ASN A 39 11.85 -4.17 8.38
CA ASN A 39 11.79 -2.72 8.23
C ASN A 39 13.15 -1.99 8.20
N ASP A 40 14.22 -2.65 7.76
CA ASP A 40 15.56 -2.08 7.65
C ASP A 40 15.66 -0.86 6.70
N LEU A 41 14.69 -0.71 5.78
CA LEU A 41 14.63 0.37 4.80
C LEU A 41 13.83 1.60 5.26
N ASN A 42 13.12 1.55 6.38
CA ASN A 42 12.18 2.61 6.80
C ASN A 42 12.82 4.00 6.85
N GLN A 43 14.01 4.11 7.43
CA GLN A 43 14.71 5.39 7.53
C GLN A 43 15.12 5.94 6.15
N GLN A 44 15.62 5.07 5.28
CA GLN A 44 16.02 5.44 3.92
C GLN A 44 14.82 5.87 3.08
N ILE A 45 13.69 5.15 3.19
CA ILE A 45 12.45 5.49 2.51
C ILE A 45 11.93 6.85 2.99
N ALA A 46 11.84 7.06 4.30
CA ALA A 46 11.36 8.31 4.88
C ALA A 46 12.21 9.52 4.46
N SER A 47 13.54 9.39 4.51
CA SER A 47 14.46 10.48 4.14
C SER A 47 14.48 10.80 2.64
N SER A 48 13.95 9.92 1.79
CA SER A 48 13.89 10.11 0.33
C SER A 48 12.73 10.99 -0.14
N ILE A 49 11.76 11.30 0.73
CA ILE A 49 10.55 12.04 0.41
C ILE A 49 10.37 13.27 1.30
N LYS A 50 9.59 14.24 0.79
CA LYS A 50 9.09 15.35 1.59
C LYS A 50 7.73 14.99 2.16
N ASP A 51 7.59 15.06 3.47
CA ASP A 51 6.32 14.83 4.15
C ASP A 51 5.72 16.18 4.56
N PRO A 52 4.71 16.69 3.83
CA PRO A 52 4.08 17.97 4.15
C PRO A 52 3.14 17.86 5.36
N GLY A 53 2.81 16.64 5.79
CA GLY A 53 1.69 16.37 6.68
C GLY A 53 0.33 16.63 6.03
N ILE A 54 -0.70 16.22 6.71
CA ILE A 54 -2.10 16.54 6.40
C ILE A 54 -2.71 17.27 7.58
N ARG A 55 -3.43 18.35 7.30
CA ARG A 55 -4.22 19.06 8.31
C ARG A 55 -5.51 18.28 8.56
N VAL A 56 -5.76 17.94 9.81
CA VAL A 56 -6.94 17.20 10.25
C VAL A 56 -7.68 18.02 11.31
N GLU A 57 -8.97 18.25 11.10
CA GLU A 57 -9.83 18.90 12.08
C GLU A 57 -10.02 18.02 13.32
N THR A 58 -10.03 18.64 14.48
CA THR A 58 -10.28 17.98 15.75
C THR A 58 -11.63 18.42 16.32
N SER A 59 -12.29 17.53 17.05
CA SER A 59 -13.38 17.88 17.95
C SER A 59 -12.88 17.95 19.39
N THR A 60 -13.61 18.63 20.26
CA THR A 60 -13.30 18.67 21.70
C THR A 60 -14.25 17.79 22.50
N GLN A 61 -13.72 17.07 23.46
CA GLN A 61 -14.51 16.28 24.44
C GLN A 61 -14.04 16.60 25.86
N ASN A 62 -14.99 16.81 26.76
CA ASN A 62 -14.70 16.90 28.19
C ASN A 62 -14.72 15.48 28.78
N PHE A 63 -13.62 15.11 29.41
CA PHE A 63 -13.49 13.84 30.12
C PHE A 63 -12.93 14.12 31.53
N ASN A 64 -13.72 13.81 32.55
CA ASN A 64 -13.36 14.06 33.96
C ASN A 64 -12.93 15.52 34.27
N GLY A 65 -13.58 16.50 33.63
CA GLY A 65 -13.26 17.93 33.83
C GLY A 65 -12.08 18.44 32.99
N GLN A 66 -11.41 17.59 32.20
CA GLN A 66 -10.37 17.97 31.27
C GLN A 66 -10.88 17.96 29.82
N ILE A 67 -10.52 19.00 29.07
CA ILE A 67 -10.84 19.08 27.63
C ILE A 67 -9.74 18.39 26.86
N TYR A 68 -10.12 17.45 26.02
CA TYR A 68 -9.24 16.74 25.09
C TYR A 68 -9.62 17.06 23.65
N HIS A 69 -8.63 17.15 22.79
CA HIS A 69 -8.85 17.12 21.35
C HIS A 69 -9.00 15.68 20.88
N VAL A 70 -9.92 15.44 19.97
CA VAL A 70 -10.31 14.09 19.53
C VAL A 70 -10.34 14.04 18.01
N ILE A 71 -9.70 13.00 17.42
CA ILE A 71 -9.79 12.64 16.01
C ILE A 71 -10.35 11.23 15.92
N GLN A 72 -11.51 11.07 15.28
CA GLN A 72 -12.15 9.76 15.08
C GLN A 72 -12.25 8.93 16.37
N GLY A 73 -12.58 9.58 17.49
CA GLY A 73 -12.71 8.96 18.80
C GLY A 73 -11.38 8.73 19.55
N ILE A 74 -10.23 9.06 18.96
CA ILE A 74 -8.92 8.96 19.61
C ILE A 74 -8.56 10.29 20.26
N ARG A 75 -8.30 10.27 21.57
CA ARG A 75 -7.82 11.44 22.31
C ARG A 75 -6.35 11.72 22.01
N ILE A 76 -6.04 12.98 21.74
CA ILE A 76 -4.68 13.45 21.46
C ILE A 76 -4.22 14.42 22.53
N LYS A 77 -2.90 14.38 22.84
CA LYS A 77 -2.29 15.24 23.85
C LYS A 77 -1.50 16.41 23.24
N GLU A 78 -1.37 16.45 21.92
CA GLU A 78 -0.59 17.47 21.23
C GLU A 78 -1.34 18.81 21.23
N GLU A 79 -0.57 19.89 21.18
CA GLU A 79 -1.12 21.23 20.99
C GLU A 79 -1.82 21.31 19.63
N VAL A 80 -2.98 21.92 19.65
CA VAL A 80 -3.84 22.08 18.49
C VAL A 80 -3.70 23.50 17.95
N ASN A 81 -3.72 23.68 16.64
CA ASN A 81 -3.68 24.99 16.02
C ASN A 81 -4.90 25.84 16.43
N GLU A 82 -4.79 27.16 16.27
CA GLU A 82 -5.89 28.11 16.60
C GLU A 82 -7.22 27.79 15.92
N ASP A 83 -7.18 27.10 14.77
CA ASP A 83 -8.35 26.65 13.99
C ASP A 83 -8.86 25.26 14.40
N ASN A 84 -8.47 24.76 15.58
CA ASN A 84 -8.82 23.41 16.06
C ASN A 84 -8.36 22.27 15.12
N SER A 85 -7.25 22.44 14.43
CA SER A 85 -6.66 21.40 13.60
C SER A 85 -5.28 21.00 14.11
N ILE A 86 -4.85 19.79 13.70
CA ILE A 86 -3.45 19.36 13.85
C ILE A 86 -2.88 18.96 12.50
N VAL A 87 -1.55 18.99 12.40
CA VAL A 87 -0.84 18.43 11.23
C VAL A 87 -0.35 17.04 11.58
N VAL A 88 -0.88 16.05 10.88
CA VAL A 88 -0.49 14.64 11.05
C VAL A 88 0.48 14.27 9.92
N PRO A 89 1.63 13.62 10.19
CA PRO A 89 2.51 13.15 9.12
C PRO A 89 1.78 12.28 8.10
N CYS A 90 2.13 12.37 6.83
CA CYS A 90 1.64 11.43 5.81
C CYS A 90 2.27 10.05 5.95
N SER A 91 3.49 9.99 6.47
CA SER A 91 4.25 8.76 6.66
C SER A 91 3.67 7.87 7.75
N ARG A 92 3.52 6.58 7.44
CA ARG A 92 2.97 5.55 8.32
C ARG A 92 3.82 4.29 8.24
N PRO A 93 5.01 4.26 8.86
CA PRO A 93 5.99 3.18 8.67
C PRO A 93 5.54 1.81 9.19
N ASN A 94 4.57 1.77 10.12
CA ASN A 94 4.15 0.53 10.79
C ASN A 94 2.65 0.21 10.59
N LEU A 95 1.98 0.88 9.66
CA LEU A 95 0.54 0.68 9.44
C LEU A 95 0.24 -0.67 8.79
N THR A 96 1.11 -1.13 7.89
CA THR A 96 0.97 -2.42 7.20
C THR A 96 2.25 -3.22 7.38
N PRO A 97 2.21 -4.46 7.91
CA PRO A 97 3.41 -5.28 8.09
C PRO A 97 4.21 -5.44 6.78
N GLY A 98 5.52 -5.23 6.85
CA GLY A 98 6.44 -5.36 5.71
C GLY A 98 6.41 -4.22 4.69
N PHE A 99 5.64 -3.15 4.96
CA PHE A 99 5.54 -1.98 4.08
C PHE A 99 5.66 -0.67 4.86
N PHE A 100 6.28 0.30 4.24
CA PHE A 100 6.18 1.71 4.61
C PHE A 100 5.02 2.33 3.83
N MET A 101 4.05 2.92 4.54
CA MET A 101 2.92 3.59 3.90
C MET A 101 3.06 5.11 3.94
N PHE A 102 2.50 5.76 2.93
CA PHE A 102 2.36 7.20 2.81
C PHE A 102 0.90 7.52 2.44
N VAL A 103 0.24 8.36 3.24
CA VAL A 103 -1.19 8.69 3.07
C VAL A 103 -1.31 10.19 2.90
N HIS A 104 -1.57 10.63 1.66
CA HIS A 104 -1.75 12.03 1.27
C HIS A 104 -3.18 12.22 0.73
N THR A 105 -4.15 12.15 1.62
CA THR A 105 -5.56 12.34 1.31
C THR A 105 -6.25 13.05 2.45
N ASN A 106 -7.02 14.10 2.14
CA ASN A 106 -7.78 14.86 3.14
C ASN A 106 -9.04 14.11 3.62
N ASN A 107 -9.47 13.09 2.87
CA ASN A 107 -10.72 12.38 3.12
C ASN A 107 -10.46 10.97 3.63
N GLY A 108 -9.72 10.76 4.67
CA GLY A 108 -9.38 9.52 5.40
C GLY A 108 -9.99 8.16 4.98
N VAL A 109 -11.01 8.15 4.13
CA VAL A 109 -11.69 6.97 3.59
C VAL A 109 -11.91 7.17 2.10
N TYR A 110 -11.44 6.23 1.29
CA TYR A 110 -11.85 6.15 -0.11
C TYR A 110 -13.32 5.70 -0.17
N ILE A 111 -14.23 6.64 -0.37
CA ILE A 111 -15.68 6.38 -0.47
C ILE A 111 -16.03 5.77 -1.83
N ASN A 112 -15.17 5.98 -2.85
CA ASN A 112 -15.38 5.56 -4.23
C ASN A 112 -14.45 4.41 -4.64
N LYS A 113 -14.68 3.87 -5.83
CA LYS A 113 -13.83 2.86 -6.47
C LYS A 113 -12.35 3.19 -6.38
N VAL A 114 -11.58 2.38 -5.67
CA VAL A 114 -10.13 2.52 -5.56
C VAL A 114 -9.45 1.77 -6.69
N THR A 115 -8.56 2.46 -7.41
CA THR A 115 -7.65 1.85 -8.36
C THR A 115 -6.29 1.65 -7.72
N ARG A 116 -5.74 0.46 -7.84
CA ARG A 116 -4.38 0.11 -7.41
C ARG A 116 -3.44 0.12 -8.60
N HIS A 117 -2.26 0.69 -8.39
CA HIS A 117 -1.17 0.71 -9.37
C HIS A 117 0.02 -0.01 -8.77
N TYR A 118 0.40 -1.13 -9.37
CA TYR A 118 1.50 -1.99 -8.92
C TYR A 118 2.75 -1.72 -9.73
N ILE A 119 3.88 -1.59 -9.08
CA ILE A 119 5.17 -1.44 -9.75
C ILE A 119 6.11 -2.52 -9.25
N TYR A 120 6.60 -3.34 -10.18
CA TYR A 120 7.66 -4.30 -9.93
C TYR A 120 8.98 -3.56 -9.68
N ALA A 121 9.71 -4.03 -8.67
CA ALA A 121 11.10 -3.66 -8.47
C ALA A 121 11.94 -4.89 -8.14
N ASP A 122 13.15 -4.92 -8.70
CA ASP A 122 14.14 -5.99 -8.47
C ASP A 122 15.03 -5.71 -7.27
N THR A 123 15.25 -4.44 -6.95
CA THR A 123 16.13 -4.00 -5.86
C THR A 123 15.50 -2.90 -5.02
N PRO A 124 15.86 -2.81 -3.73
CA PRO A 124 15.44 -1.72 -2.86
C PRO A 124 15.81 -0.33 -3.41
N GLN A 125 17.02 -0.20 -3.96
CA GLN A 125 17.53 1.06 -4.49
C GLN A 125 16.67 1.60 -5.62
N TYR A 126 16.35 0.74 -6.59
CA TYR A 126 15.46 1.11 -7.69
C TYR A 126 14.06 1.49 -7.17
N ALA A 127 13.53 0.73 -6.22
CA ALA A 127 12.23 1.00 -5.63
C ALA A 127 12.20 2.36 -4.93
N ILE A 128 13.20 2.67 -4.09
CA ILE A 128 13.29 3.93 -3.33
C ILE A 128 13.48 5.13 -4.27
N GLU A 129 14.30 4.99 -5.32
CA GLU A 129 14.48 6.05 -6.31
C GLU A 129 13.15 6.39 -7.02
N LEU A 130 12.41 5.36 -7.45
CA LEU A 130 11.13 5.55 -8.13
C LEU A 130 10.06 6.07 -7.17
N TRP A 131 10.03 5.56 -5.94
CA TRP A 131 9.19 6.03 -4.85
C TRP A 131 9.37 7.52 -4.62
N SER A 132 10.60 7.95 -4.40
CA SER A 132 10.93 9.36 -4.17
C SER A 132 10.45 10.27 -5.30
N LYS A 133 10.71 9.90 -6.55
CA LYS A 133 10.29 10.67 -7.74
C LYS A 133 8.77 10.76 -7.85
N CYS A 134 8.06 9.65 -7.62
CA CYS A 134 6.61 9.60 -7.76
C CYS A 134 5.91 10.32 -6.61
N VAL A 135 6.25 10.01 -5.36
CA VAL A 135 5.61 10.59 -4.17
C VAL A 135 5.83 12.11 -4.15
N ASN A 136 7.09 12.57 -4.27
CA ASN A 136 7.38 14.01 -4.24
C ASN A 136 6.64 14.76 -5.37
N LYS A 137 6.51 14.15 -6.56
CA LYS A 137 5.79 14.80 -7.66
C LYS A 137 4.28 14.83 -7.46
N LEU A 138 3.70 13.80 -6.86
CA LEU A 138 2.28 13.78 -6.51
C LEU A 138 1.95 14.79 -5.40
N VAL A 139 2.79 14.88 -4.37
CA VAL A 139 2.69 15.87 -3.30
C VAL A 139 2.81 17.30 -3.86
N GLU A 140 3.82 17.58 -4.70
CA GLU A 140 3.99 18.89 -5.37
C GLU A 140 2.76 19.32 -6.16
N LYS A 141 2.05 18.37 -6.74
CA LYS A 141 0.82 18.61 -7.52
C LYS A 141 -0.46 18.62 -6.66
N ASN A 142 -0.33 18.48 -5.36
CA ASN A 142 -1.45 18.36 -4.42
C ASN A 142 -2.49 17.30 -4.84
N VAL A 143 -2.00 16.15 -5.30
CA VAL A 143 -2.84 15.01 -5.72
C VAL A 143 -3.25 14.21 -4.51
N SER A 144 -4.50 13.76 -4.43
CA SER A 144 -4.98 12.83 -3.40
C SER A 144 -4.59 11.40 -3.75
N PHE A 145 -3.80 10.74 -2.90
CA PHE A 145 -3.37 9.35 -3.07
C PHE A 145 -2.92 8.74 -1.75
N SER A 146 -2.84 7.43 -1.70
CA SER A 146 -1.98 6.74 -0.75
C SER A 146 -1.06 5.78 -1.48
N ALA A 147 0.04 5.41 -0.83
CA ALA A 147 1.01 4.51 -1.44
C ALA A 147 1.70 3.67 -0.36
N LYS A 148 2.25 2.52 -0.79
CA LYS A 148 3.13 1.72 0.05
C LYS A 148 4.30 1.19 -0.75
N ILE A 149 5.42 1.02 -0.07
CA ILE A 149 6.67 0.45 -0.58
C ILE A 149 7.16 -0.63 0.38
N LEU A 150 7.73 -1.70 -0.14
CA LEU A 150 8.36 -2.74 0.68
C LEU A 150 9.45 -2.12 1.58
N SER A 151 9.39 -2.42 2.86
CA SER A 151 10.26 -1.84 3.89
C SER A 151 11.41 -2.76 4.34
N SER A 152 11.50 -3.95 3.76
CA SER A 152 12.56 -4.91 4.05
C SER A 152 13.34 -5.27 2.77
N SER A 153 14.67 -5.23 2.84
CA SER A 153 15.57 -5.56 1.72
C SER A 153 15.39 -7.00 1.24
N ASP A 154 15.13 -7.93 2.15
CA ASP A 154 14.95 -9.35 1.83
C ASP A 154 13.62 -9.65 1.10
N SER A 155 12.72 -8.68 1.05
CA SER A 155 11.42 -8.83 0.37
C SER A 155 11.50 -8.66 -1.15
N TYR A 156 12.62 -8.17 -1.68
CA TYR A 156 12.83 -7.98 -3.11
C TYR A 156 13.42 -9.25 -3.77
N PRO A 157 13.13 -9.50 -5.07
CA PRO A 157 12.25 -8.75 -5.96
C PRO A 157 10.76 -9.08 -5.76
N ARG A 158 9.85 -8.13 -6.04
CA ARG A 158 8.40 -8.38 -6.03
C ARG A 158 7.64 -7.55 -7.09
N ASN A 159 6.54 -8.13 -7.59
CA ASN A 159 5.66 -7.46 -8.55
C ASN A 159 4.88 -6.29 -7.95
N ASP A 160 4.64 -6.32 -6.65
CA ASP A 160 3.94 -5.33 -5.86
C ASP A 160 4.89 -4.60 -4.88
N ALA A 161 6.16 -4.43 -5.30
CA ALA A 161 7.17 -3.74 -4.49
C ALA A 161 6.76 -2.32 -4.12
N LEU A 162 6.07 -1.62 -5.04
CA LEU A 162 5.38 -0.36 -4.78
C LEU A 162 3.91 -0.51 -5.19
N VAL A 163 3.02 0.04 -4.37
CA VAL A 163 1.59 0.10 -4.70
C VAL A 163 1.10 1.51 -4.43
N PHE A 164 0.49 2.14 -5.45
CA PHE A 164 -0.20 3.41 -5.32
C PHE A 164 -1.70 3.18 -5.39
N TYR A 165 -2.44 3.91 -4.59
CA TYR A 165 -3.89 3.85 -4.50
C TYR A 165 -4.46 5.21 -4.88
N SER A 166 -5.42 5.22 -5.76
CA SER A 166 -6.10 6.43 -6.20
C SER A 166 -7.59 6.18 -6.41
N SER A 167 -8.37 7.24 -6.34
CA SER A 167 -9.80 7.25 -6.61
C SER A 167 -10.10 8.36 -7.62
N GLU A 168 -10.54 9.53 -7.16
CA GLU A 168 -10.91 10.66 -8.01
C GLU A 168 -9.72 11.20 -8.85
N ASP A 169 -8.52 11.17 -8.29
CA ASP A 169 -7.29 11.65 -8.96
C ASP A 169 -6.56 10.55 -9.78
N LYS A 170 -7.25 9.45 -10.13
CA LYS A 170 -6.65 8.31 -10.86
C LYS A 170 -5.79 8.75 -12.05
N ASP A 171 -6.34 9.57 -12.93
CA ASP A 171 -5.63 10.00 -14.16
C ASP A 171 -4.37 10.82 -13.87
N LYS A 172 -4.40 11.63 -12.81
CA LYS A 172 -3.24 12.43 -12.39
C LYS A 172 -2.14 11.51 -11.83
N VAL A 173 -2.53 10.51 -11.01
CA VAL A 173 -1.61 9.50 -10.48
C VAL A 173 -1.00 8.71 -11.64
N GLU A 174 -1.80 8.15 -12.53
CA GLU A 174 -1.32 7.36 -13.68
C GLU A 174 -0.33 8.14 -14.54
N LYS A 175 -0.64 9.42 -14.88
CA LYS A 175 0.27 10.27 -15.67
C LYS A 175 1.64 10.42 -15.01
N VAL A 176 1.69 10.59 -13.68
CA VAL A 176 2.94 10.71 -12.94
C VAL A 176 3.69 9.39 -12.95
N LEU A 177 3.02 8.28 -12.61
CA LEU A 177 3.65 6.96 -12.55
C LEU A 177 4.20 6.53 -13.93
N ILE A 178 3.39 6.63 -14.99
CA ILE A 178 3.80 6.30 -16.37
C ILE A 178 5.04 7.11 -16.78
N LYS A 179 5.04 8.43 -16.50
CA LYS A 179 6.16 9.30 -16.84
C LYS A 179 7.46 8.85 -16.16
N HIS A 180 7.42 8.54 -14.88
CA HIS A 180 8.62 8.17 -14.13
C HIS A 180 9.09 6.76 -14.46
N VAL A 181 8.18 5.79 -14.62
CA VAL A 181 8.50 4.43 -15.06
C VAL A 181 9.12 4.43 -16.46
N LYS A 182 8.60 5.21 -17.41
CA LYS A 182 9.19 5.33 -18.77
C LYS A 182 10.58 5.93 -18.75
N LYS A 183 10.90 6.78 -17.79
CA LYS A 183 12.23 7.42 -17.67
C LYS A 183 13.22 6.55 -16.89
N ALA A 184 12.75 5.57 -16.14
CA ALA A 184 13.59 4.67 -15.38
C ALA A 184 14.46 3.80 -16.29
N PRO A 185 15.67 3.39 -15.84
CA PRO A 185 16.57 2.57 -16.65
C PRO A 185 16.01 1.17 -16.91
N ILE A 186 15.20 0.66 -16.02
CA ILE A 186 14.63 -0.70 -16.12
C ILE A 186 13.41 -0.67 -17.04
N LYS A 187 13.47 -1.47 -18.12
CA LYS A 187 12.42 -1.61 -19.14
C LYS A 187 11.83 -3.02 -19.17
N ILE A 188 11.66 -3.64 -18.00
CA ILE A 188 11.17 -5.01 -17.88
C ILE A 188 9.64 -5.02 -17.92
N LYS A 189 9.06 -5.93 -18.71
CA LYS A 189 7.63 -6.23 -18.70
C LYS A 189 7.34 -7.30 -17.65
N LYS A 190 7.45 -6.95 -16.37
CA LYS A 190 7.24 -7.84 -15.25
C LYS A 190 6.30 -7.20 -14.23
N GLY A 191 5.32 -7.97 -13.76
CA GLY A 191 4.33 -7.51 -12.80
C GLY A 191 3.31 -8.60 -12.50
N SER A 192 2.29 -8.28 -11.73
CA SER A 192 1.21 -9.20 -11.37
C SER A 192 0.45 -9.68 -12.62
N GLN A 193 0.34 -10.99 -12.81
CA GLN A 193 -0.42 -11.60 -13.91
C GLN A 193 -1.94 -11.41 -13.76
N LEU A 194 -2.39 -11.00 -12.59
CA LEU A 194 -3.80 -10.73 -12.29
C LEU A 194 -4.22 -9.28 -12.62
N ALA A 195 -3.26 -8.41 -12.96
CA ALA A 195 -3.49 -7.00 -13.20
C ALA A 195 -3.22 -6.62 -14.67
N SER A 196 -3.83 -5.53 -15.13
CA SER A 196 -3.65 -5.02 -16.48
C SER A 196 -2.37 -4.20 -16.60
N GLN A 197 -1.56 -4.44 -17.62
CA GLN A 197 -0.34 -3.71 -17.86
C GLN A 197 -0.62 -2.31 -18.43
N LEU A 198 -0.13 -1.26 -17.78
CA LEU A 198 -0.15 0.10 -18.31
C LEU A 198 1.11 0.41 -19.14
N THR A 199 2.28 0.08 -18.62
CA THR A 199 3.56 0.19 -19.32
C THR A 199 4.65 -0.56 -18.56
N TYR A 200 5.64 -1.13 -19.25
CA TYR A 200 6.79 -1.84 -18.65
C TYR A 200 6.39 -2.62 -17.37
N ASN A 201 6.97 -2.25 -16.23
CA ASN A 201 6.75 -2.85 -14.92
C ASN A 201 5.63 -2.16 -14.08
N LEU A 202 4.77 -1.36 -14.71
CA LEU A 202 3.60 -0.71 -14.10
C LEU A 202 2.31 -1.41 -14.55
N PHE A 203 1.54 -1.88 -13.59
CA PHE A 203 0.28 -2.58 -13.78
C PHE A 203 -0.82 -1.91 -12.95
N THR A 204 -2.07 -2.10 -13.34
CA THR A 204 -3.23 -1.53 -12.66
C THR A 204 -4.33 -2.55 -12.44
N ALA A 205 -5.10 -2.38 -11.38
CA ALA A 205 -6.30 -3.15 -11.09
C ALA A 205 -7.28 -2.32 -10.26
N GLU A 206 -8.57 -2.57 -10.44
CA GLU A 206 -9.59 -2.01 -9.57
C GLU A 206 -9.72 -2.85 -8.30
N GLU A 207 -9.96 -2.18 -7.17
CA GLU A 207 -10.27 -2.82 -5.90
C GLU A 207 -11.53 -3.68 -6.08
N PRO A 208 -11.53 -4.94 -5.60
CA PRO A 208 -12.74 -5.75 -5.64
C PRO A 208 -13.83 -5.12 -4.76
N ILE A 209 -15.09 -5.22 -5.21
CA ILE A 209 -16.23 -4.84 -4.38
C ILE A 209 -16.25 -5.81 -3.20
N GLN A 210 -16.22 -5.27 -2.00
CA GLN A 210 -16.24 -6.07 -0.79
C GLN A 210 -17.65 -6.62 -0.57
N THR A 211 -17.78 -7.93 -0.59
CA THR A 211 -19.00 -8.65 -0.22
C THR A 211 -18.77 -9.28 1.16
N ASN A 212 -19.78 -9.25 2.01
CA ASN A 212 -19.81 -9.93 3.32
C ASN A 212 -18.85 -9.38 4.41
N GLY A 213 -18.42 -8.11 4.33
CA GLY A 213 -17.65 -7.47 5.40
C GLY A 213 -16.21 -7.98 5.58
N ILE A 214 -15.74 -8.93 4.76
CA ILE A 214 -14.37 -9.43 4.79
C ILE A 214 -13.52 -8.59 3.84
N GLN A 215 -12.57 -7.84 4.41
CA GLN A 215 -11.64 -7.04 3.62
C GLN A 215 -10.52 -7.93 3.08
N GLN A 216 -10.54 -8.17 1.78
CA GLN A 216 -9.47 -8.87 1.07
C GLN A 216 -8.72 -7.92 0.14
N SER A 217 -7.41 -8.10 0.01
CA SER A 217 -6.65 -7.42 -1.03
C SER A 217 -7.05 -7.93 -2.41
N PHE A 218 -6.79 -7.13 -3.46
CA PHE A 218 -7.03 -7.54 -4.85
C PHE A 218 -6.42 -8.91 -5.18
N GLY A 219 -5.15 -9.12 -4.78
CA GLY A 219 -4.46 -10.39 -5.03
C GLY A 219 -5.10 -11.57 -4.29
N GLU A 220 -5.45 -11.39 -3.03
CA GLU A 220 -6.14 -12.42 -2.22
C GLU A 220 -7.50 -12.78 -2.81
N HIS A 221 -8.31 -11.78 -3.17
CA HIS A 221 -9.62 -11.99 -3.77
C HIS A 221 -9.52 -12.78 -5.09
N ARG A 222 -8.61 -12.40 -5.99
CA ARG A 222 -8.44 -13.09 -7.28
C ARG A 222 -7.89 -14.51 -7.11
N CYS A 223 -6.90 -14.69 -6.23
CA CYS A 223 -6.36 -16.03 -5.95
C CYS A 223 -7.37 -16.93 -5.24
N SER A 224 -8.25 -16.38 -4.40
CA SER A 224 -9.39 -17.14 -3.85
C SER A 224 -10.31 -17.64 -4.95
N ALA A 225 -10.75 -16.75 -5.85
CA ALA A 225 -11.64 -17.14 -6.94
C ALA A 225 -11.02 -18.21 -7.86
N VAL A 226 -9.73 -18.13 -8.15
CA VAL A 226 -9.01 -19.15 -8.92
C VAL A 226 -8.93 -20.47 -8.16
N ALA A 227 -8.61 -20.45 -6.87
CA ALA A 227 -8.56 -21.65 -6.05
C ALA A 227 -9.92 -22.32 -5.93
N ASP A 228 -11.00 -21.52 -5.80
CA ASP A 228 -12.38 -22.03 -5.76
C ASP A 228 -12.82 -22.69 -7.08
N ALA A 229 -12.27 -22.24 -8.21
CA ALA A 229 -12.59 -22.80 -9.53
C ALA A 229 -11.79 -24.07 -9.89
N ILE A 230 -10.69 -24.35 -9.18
CA ILE A 230 -9.85 -25.54 -9.40
C ILE A 230 -10.33 -26.76 -8.59
N GLN A 231 -11.05 -26.55 -7.51
CA GLN A 231 -11.66 -27.59 -6.67
C GLN A 231 -13.04 -27.98 -7.16
#